data_6f00f63000ce76680761482fdac1fde5
#
_entry.id   6f00f63000ce76680761482fdac1fde5
#
_cell.length_a   1.000
_cell.length_b   1.000
_cell.length_c   1.000
_cell.angle_alpha   90.00
_cell.angle_beta   90.00
_cell.angle_gamma   90.00
#
_symmetry.space_group_name_H-M   'P 1'
#
loop_
_entity.id
_entity.type
_entity.pdbx_description
1 polymer ?
#
loop_
_entity_poly.entity_id
_entity_poly.type
_entity_poly.pdbx_seq_one_letter_code
_entity_poly.pdbx_strand_id
1 'polypeptide(L)' 'MDDVTAGKPLVSTQIDNRVGTIILNNPEKRNALSHALIEAVITGLQAFEEADVRVVVLRAQPGVKVWSSGHDVYE' A
#
# COMPACT_ATOMS: atom_id res chain seq x y z
N MET A 1 15.61 13.22 7.18
CA MET A 1 15.25 12.71 7.00
C MET A 1 15.19 12.24 6.78
N ASP A 2 15.10 12.06 6.69
CA ASP A 2 14.83 11.46 6.41
C ASP A 2 14.71 10.72 6.16
N ASP A 3 14.84 10.64 6.06
CA ASP A 3 14.61 9.92 5.73
C ASP A 3 14.64 9.17 5.65
N VAL A 4 14.79 9.30 5.81
CA VAL A 4 14.90 8.68 5.83
C VAL A 4 14.66 7.78 5.85
N THR A 5 14.41 7.79 6.08
CA THR A 5 14.23 6.96 6.10
C THR A 5 14.09 6.43 5.56
N ALA A 6 14.48 7.34 5.79
CA ALA A 6 14.16 6.80 4.62
C ALA A 6 13.82 5.39 4.37
N GLY A 7 13.13 4.98 4.86
CA GLY A 7 12.76 3.63 4.66
C GLY A 7 12.08 3.39 3.33
N LYS A 8 11.86 2.14 2.99
CA LYS A 8 11.12 1.80 1.79
C LYS A 8 9.67 2.25 1.96
N PRO A 9 8.98 2.52 0.85
CA PRO A 9 7.58 2.91 0.94
C PRO A 9 6.71 1.77 1.46
N LEU A 10 5.66 2.12 2.18
CA LEU A 10 4.73 1.14 2.75
C LEU A 10 3.82 0.51 1.71
N VAL A 11 3.61 1.18 0.59
CA VAL A 11 2.88 0.62 -0.54
C VAL A 11 3.64 0.97 -1.81
N SER A 12 3.44 0.17 -2.84
CA SER A 12 3.84 0.55 -4.18
C SER A 12 2.62 0.55 -5.07
N THR A 13 2.64 1.37 -6.11
CA THR A 13 1.50 1.52 -7.00
C THR A 13 1.96 1.39 -8.43
N GLN A 14 1.07 0.89 -9.27
CA GLN A 14 1.32 0.84 -10.71
C GLN A 14 0.00 0.92 -11.45
N ILE A 15 0.05 1.44 -12.67
CA ILE A 15 -1.12 1.58 -13.53
C ILE A 15 -0.79 0.90 -14.84
N ASP A 16 -1.70 0.05 -15.28
CA ASP A 16 -1.57 -0.63 -16.56
C ASP A 16 -2.95 -0.80 -17.15
N ASN A 17 -3.17 -0.18 -18.33
CA ASN A 17 -4.42 -0.34 -19.07
C ASN A 17 -5.65 -0.01 -18.22
N ARG A 18 -5.59 1.11 -17.48
CA ARG A 18 -6.66 1.58 -16.60
C ARG A 18 -6.92 0.70 -15.39
N VAL A 19 -6.02 -0.22 -15.09
CA VAL A 19 -6.06 -1.00 -13.87
C VAL A 19 -4.97 -0.45 -12.96
N GLY A 20 -5.35 0.01 -11.78
CA GLY A 20 -4.40 0.47 -10.77
C GLY A 20 -4.18 -0.62 -9.75
N THR A 21 -2.94 -0.89 -9.42
CA THR A 21 -2.59 -1.88 -8.41
C THR A 21 -1.88 -1.20 -7.26
N ILE A 22 -2.34 -1.45 -6.05
CA ILE A 22 -1.68 -1.03 -4.83
C ILE A 22 -1.15 -2.29 -4.16
N ILE A 23 0.15 -2.32 -3.93
CA ILE A 23 0.80 -3.48 -3.31
C ILE A 23 1.22 -3.08 -1.90
N LEU A 24 0.68 -3.76 -0.90
CA LEU A 24 1.07 -3.55 0.49
C LEU A 24 2.48 -4.08 0.67
N ASN A 25 3.35 -3.27 1.27
CA ASN A 25 4.79 -3.52 1.27
C ASN A 25 5.39 -3.35 2.66
N ASN A 26 4.74 -3.91 3.68
CA ASN A 26 5.27 -3.87 5.03
C ASN A 26 5.22 -5.27 5.65
N PRO A 27 5.95 -6.23 5.06
CA PRO A 27 5.87 -7.63 5.52
C PRO A 27 6.40 -7.83 6.93
N GLU A 28 7.32 -6.99 7.38
CA GLU A 28 7.88 -7.09 8.74
C GLU A 28 6.79 -6.97 9.79
N LYS A 29 5.73 -6.23 9.50
CA LYS A 29 4.59 -6.08 10.39
C LYS A 29 3.34 -6.73 9.82
N ARG A 30 3.52 -7.67 8.91
CA ARG A 30 2.44 -8.43 8.27
C ARG A 30 1.39 -7.51 7.65
N ASN A 31 1.84 -6.38 7.08
CA ASN A 31 0.98 -5.38 6.47
C ASN A 31 -0.13 -4.93 7.43
N ALA A 32 0.22 -4.72 8.72
CA ALA A 32 -0.75 -4.23 9.69
C ALA A 32 -1.30 -2.87 9.24
N LEU A 33 -2.58 -2.65 9.46
CA LEU A 33 -3.26 -1.44 9.01
C LEU A 33 -3.00 -0.31 10.02
N SER A 34 -1.80 0.23 9.96
CA SER A 34 -1.41 1.40 10.74
C SER A 34 -1.92 2.66 10.04
N HIS A 35 -1.92 3.78 10.77
CA HIS A 35 -2.27 5.06 10.15
C HIS A 35 -1.41 5.34 8.93
N ALA A 36 -0.11 5.10 9.04
CA ALA A 36 0.80 5.38 7.93
C ALA A 36 0.49 4.54 6.71
N LEU A 37 0.20 3.25 6.91
CA LEU A 37 -0.14 2.37 5.80
C LEU A 37 -1.46 2.79 5.16
N ILE A 38 -2.46 3.08 5.98
CA ILE A 38 -3.76 3.49 5.48
C ILE A 38 -3.65 4.80 4.69
N GLU A 39 -2.87 5.76 5.20
CA GLU A 39 -2.67 7.01 4.47
C GLU A 39 -1.98 6.79 3.14
N ALA A 40 -1.02 5.87 3.11
CA ALA A 40 -0.34 5.53 1.85
C ALA A 40 -1.32 4.94 0.83
N VAL A 41 -2.23 4.09 1.29
CA VAL A 41 -3.27 3.51 0.42
C VAL A 41 -4.19 4.61 -0.10
N ILE A 42 -4.64 5.51 0.78
CA ILE A 42 -5.51 6.60 0.38
C ILE A 42 -4.84 7.49 -0.66
N THR A 43 -3.57 7.81 -0.46
CA THR A 43 -2.81 8.61 -1.43
C THR A 43 -2.76 7.91 -2.79
N GLY A 44 -2.56 6.59 -2.79
CA GLY A 44 -2.58 5.83 -4.04
C GLY A 44 -3.93 5.86 -4.72
N LEU A 45 -5.01 5.73 -3.94
CA LEU A 45 -6.36 5.78 -4.51
C LEU A 45 -6.66 7.16 -5.11
N GLN A 46 -6.21 8.24 -4.48
CA GLN A 46 -6.40 9.58 -5.01
C GLN A 46 -5.65 9.77 -6.32
N ALA A 47 -4.43 9.26 -6.41
CA ALA A 47 -3.66 9.33 -7.64
C ALA A 47 -4.34 8.55 -8.76
N PHE A 48 -4.92 7.39 -8.42
CA PHE A 48 -5.64 6.59 -9.41
C PHE A 48 -6.88 7.29 -9.92
N GLU A 49 -7.58 8.00 -9.04
CA GLU A 49 -8.75 8.76 -9.43
C GLU A 49 -8.38 9.85 -10.45
N GLU A 50 -7.27 10.54 -10.20
CA GLU A 50 -6.80 11.59 -11.10
C GLU A 50 -6.33 11.02 -12.43
N ALA A 51 -5.87 9.78 -12.44
CA ALA A 51 -5.36 9.13 -13.64
C ALA A 51 -6.44 8.37 -14.42
N ASP A 52 -7.70 8.50 -14.00
CA ASP A 52 -8.84 7.85 -14.67
C ASP A 52 -8.71 6.34 -14.69
N VAL A 53 -8.23 5.78 -13.59
CA VAL A 53 -8.19 4.34 -13.40
C VAL A 53 -9.62 3.82 -13.19
N ARG A 54 -9.93 2.69 -13.80
CA ARG A 54 -11.28 2.12 -13.77
C ARG A 54 -11.44 1.01 -12.75
N VAL A 55 -10.35 0.28 -12.47
CA VAL A 55 -10.36 -0.86 -11.55
C VAL A 55 -9.15 -0.74 -10.65
N VAL A 56 -9.33 -1.00 -9.35
CA VAL A 56 -8.23 -1.01 -8.41
C VAL A 56 -8.07 -2.41 -7.84
N VAL A 57 -6.84 -2.91 -7.88
CA VAL A 57 -6.47 -4.17 -7.25
C VAL A 57 -5.62 -3.82 -6.04
N LEU A 58 -6.00 -4.34 -4.89
CA LEU A 58 -5.24 -4.18 -3.66
C LEU A 58 -4.68 -5.55 -3.29
N ARG A 59 -3.37 -5.66 -3.21
CA ARG A 59 -2.75 -6.95 -2.98
C ARG A 59 -1.53 -6.82 -2.06
N ALA A 60 -1.11 -7.94 -1.50
CA ALA A 60 0.15 -8.01 -0.76
C ALA A 60 1.27 -8.35 -1.72
N GLN A 61 2.51 -8.23 -1.23
CA GLN A 61 3.67 -8.63 -2.01
C GLN A 61 3.61 -10.12 -2.35
N PRO A 62 4.15 -10.51 -3.52
CA PRO A 62 4.28 -11.94 -3.83
C PRO A 62 5.14 -12.63 -2.77
N GLY A 63 4.76 -13.85 -2.41
CA GLY A 63 5.54 -14.68 -1.52
C GLY A 63 5.31 -14.50 -0.04
N VAL A 64 4.50 -13.51 0.36
CA VAL A 64 4.18 -13.36 1.79
C VAL A 64 3.05 -14.30 2.17
N LYS A 65 3.06 -14.74 3.41
CA LYS A 65 2.05 -15.68 3.90
C LYS A 65 0.77 -14.99 4.34
N VAL A 66 0.86 -13.71 4.69
CA VAL A 66 -0.27 -12.96 5.25
C VAL A 66 -0.51 -11.74 4.39
N TRP A 67 -1.73 -11.60 3.87
CA TRP A 67 -2.11 -10.42 3.11
C TRP A 67 -2.08 -9.18 3.99
N SER A 68 -2.72 -9.25 5.14
CA SER A 68 -2.69 -8.22 6.17
C SER A 68 -3.13 -8.85 7.49
N SER A 69 -2.50 -8.44 8.58
CA SER A 69 -2.90 -8.90 9.91
C SER A 69 -4.06 -8.07 10.47
N GLY A 70 -4.51 -7.06 9.72
CA GLY A 70 -5.61 -6.21 10.15
C GLY A 70 -5.12 -5.01 10.93
N HIS A 71 -6.00 -4.44 11.75
CA HIS A 71 -5.72 -3.22 12.49
C HIS A 71 -4.45 -3.37 13.35
N ASP A 72 -3.64 -2.32 13.36
CA ASP A 72 -2.43 -2.31 14.17
C ASP A 72 -2.82 -2.04 15.63
N VAL A 73 -2.74 -3.08 16.45
CA VAL A 73 -3.21 -3.00 17.83
C VAL A 73 -2.26 -2.22 18.74
N TYR A 74 -1.10 -1.83 18.22
CA TYR A 74 -0.12 -1.07 18.97
C TYR A 74 -0.21 0.43 18.71
N GLU A 75 -1.19 0.87 17.94
CA GLU A 75 -1.41 2.30 17.71
C GLU A 75 -2.46 2.90 18.61
#